data_2654022013434419acfb6358c02628d3
#
_entry.id   2654022013434419acfb6358c02628d3
#
_cell.length_a   1.000
_cell.length_b   1.000
_cell.length_c   1.000
_cell.angle_alpha   90.00
_cell.angle_beta   90.00
_cell.angle_gamma   90.00
#
_symmetry.space_group_name_H-M   'P 1'
#
loop_
_entity.id
_entity.type
_entity.pdbx_description
1 polymer ?
#
loop_
_entity_poly.entity_id
_entity_poly.type
_entity_poly.pdbx_seq_one_letter_code
_entity_poly.pdbx_strand_id
1 'polypeptide(L)'
;YGVPVSLSNLNPGHQFGIFEVGMSKAGEINQLSRMIKPDLAIITNIAEAHIENFRNIKDIAKAKSEIINNIKNNGTVVLNRDDKFFNFLNTKAKLKNIKVITFGKSKKSDIRLIKIKKHGAIKKIIIHVKNEILELQVKDIHIYNVLASLAVLKEFGLDFKKTFQVFKNFQPSEGRGKIHR
;
A
#
# COMPACT_ATOMS: atom_id res chain seq x y z
N TYR A 1 -18.53 -1.91 -8.85
CA TYR A 1 -19.30 -0.69 -8.45
C TYR A 1 -18.61 0.13 -7.35
N GLY A 2 -17.61 -0.40 -6.62
CA GLY A 2 -17.01 0.27 -5.46
C GLY A 2 -16.38 1.64 -5.77
N VAL A 3 -15.48 1.73 -6.74
CA VAL A 3 -14.77 2.99 -7.06
C VAL A 3 -15.71 4.09 -7.56
N PRO A 4 -16.65 3.86 -8.52
CA PRO A 4 -17.59 4.89 -8.96
C PRO A 4 -18.46 5.43 -7.81
N VAL A 5 -18.98 4.55 -6.96
CA VAL A 5 -19.80 4.95 -5.79
C VAL A 5 -18.98 5.75 -4.80
N SER A 6 -17.73 5.32 -4.51
CA SER A 6 -16.84 6.05 -3.60
C SER A 6 -16.46 7.43 -4.17
N LEU A 7 -16.29 7.55 -5.49
CA LEU A 7 -16.01 8.83 -6.14
C LEU A 7 -17.22 9.78 -6.06
N SER A 8 -18.45 9.27 -6.23
CA SER A 8 -19.66 10.11 -6.13
C SER A 8 -19.91 10.66 -4.73
N ASN A 9 -19.31 10.05 -3.70
CA ASN A 9 -19.40 10.51 -2.32
C ASN A 9 -18.34 11.57 -1.96
N LEU A 10 -17.41 11.88 -2.87
CA LEU A 10 -16.44 12.97 -2.62
C LEU A 10 -17.12 14.33 -2.73
N ASN A 11 -16.75 15.22 -1.81
CA ASN A 11 -17.17 16.62 -1.82
C ASN A 11 -15.99 17.55 -1.49
N PRO A 12 -16.11 18.87 -1.71
CA PRO A 12 -15.03 19.82 -1.51
C PRO A 12 -14.44 19.88 -0.09
N GLY A 13 -15.15 19.37 0.91
CA GLY A 13 -14.66 19.32 2.31
C GLY A 13 -13.72 18.15 2.58
N HIS A 14 -13.61 17.17 1.68
CA HIS A 14 -12.70 16.06 1.84
C HIS A 14 -11.26 16.45 1.48
N GLN A 15 -10.34 16.25 2.42
CA GLN A 15 -8.90 16.47 2.19
C GLN A 15 -8.24 15.28 1.50
N PHE A 16 -8.75 14.06 1.72
CA PHE A 16 -8.22 12.83 1.16
C PHE A 16 -9.36 11.92 0.69
N GLY A 17 -9.17 11.30 -0.48
CA GLY A 17 -9.96 10.19 -0.98
C GLY A 17 -9.12 8.93 -1.00
N ILE A 18 -9.56 7.86 -0.35
CA ILE A 18 -8.85 6.57 -0.33
C ILE A 18 -9.73 5.52 -1.01
N PHE A 19 -9.21 4.90 -2.07
CA PHE A 19 -9.92 3.97 -2.90
C PHE A 19 -9.24 2.61 -2.91
N GLU A 20 -9.97 1.55 -2.61
CA GLU A 20 -9.52 0.18 -2.87
C GLU A 20 -9.83 -0.18 -4.33
N VAL A 21 -8.79 -0.50 -5.09
CA VAL A 21 -8.92 -0.87 -6.50
C VAL A 21 -8.62 -2.36 -6.64
N GLY A 22 -9.68 -3.14 -6.77
CA GLY A 22 -9.62 -4.58 -7.02
C GLY A 22 -9.69 -4.90 -8.51
N MET A 23 -9.37 -6.16 -8.86
CA MET A 23 -9.47 -6.68 -10.23
C MET A 23 -9.83 -8.17 -10.21
N SER A 24 -10.60 -8.58 -11.20
CA SER A 24 -10.79 -9.98 -11.58
C SER A 24 -10.14 -10.30 -12.93
N LYS A 25 -9.90 -9.31 -13.78
CA LYS A 25 -9.26 -9.46 -15.10
C LYS A 25 -8.36 -8.26 -15.42
N ALA A 26 -7.48 -8.46 -16.40
CA ALA A 26 -6.64 -7.39 -16.94
C ALA A 26 -7.50 -6.24 -17.52
N GLY A 27 -7.01 -5.01 -17.37
CA GLY A 27 -7.67 -3.78 -17.84
C GLY A 27 -8.58 -3.12 -16.81
N GLU A 28 -9.09 -3.85 -15.80
CA GLU A 28 -10.00 -3.28 -14.81
C GLU A 28 -9.32 -2.22 -13.93
N ILE A 29 -8.08 -2.47 -13.48
CA ILE A 29 -7.33 -1.48 -12.72
C ILE A 29 -7.06 -0.25 -13.56
N ASN A 30 -6.77 -0.41 -14.86
CA ASN A 30 -6.58 0.72 -15.76
C ASN A 30 -7.85 1.59 -15.86
N GLN A 31 -9.02 0.97 -16.03
CA GLN A 31 -10.30 1.68 -16.08
C GLN A 31 -10.57 2.44 -14.78
N LEU A 32 -10.49 1.75 -13.64
CA LEU A 32 -10.81 2.33 -12.33
C LEU A 32 -9.81 3.44 -11.95
N SER A 33 -8.52 3.21 -12.14
CA SER A 33 -7.50 4.22 -11.83
C SER A 33 -7.55 5.43 -12.76
N ARG A 34 -8.03 5.26 -14.01
CA ARG A 34 -8.26 6.37 -14.94
C ARG A 34 -9.39 7.29 -14.46
N MET A 35 -10.40 6.75 -13.78
CA MET A 35 -11.47 7.55 -13.16
C MET A 35 -10.96 8.31 -11.94
N ILE A 36 -10.13 7.66 -11.10
CA ILE A 36 -9.58 8.24 -9.86
C ILE A 36 -8.52 9.30 -10.18
N LYS A 37 -7.62 9.05 -11.13
CA LYS A 37 -6.40 9.83 -11.40
C LYS A 37 -5.64 10.09 -10.10
N PRO A 38 -5.08 9.06 -9.45
CA PRO A 38 -4.54 9.17 -8.11
C PRO A 38 -3.28 10.07 -8.07
N ASP A 39 -3.15 10.85 -6.99
CA ASP A 39 -1.91 11.54 -6.65
C ASP A 39 -0.87 10.57 -6.10
N LEU A 40 -1.35 9.53 -5.41
CA LEU A 40 -0.52 8.46 -4.86
C LEU A 40 -1.22 7.11 -5.03
N ALA A 41 -0.48 6.11 -5.47
CA ALA A 41 -0.93 4.71 -5.51
C ALA A 41 -0.07 3.81 -4.62
N ILE A 42 -0.66 2.73 -4.09
CA ILE A 42 0.05 1.71 -3.32
C ILE A 42 -0.13 0.36 -3.99
N ILE A 43 0.96 -0.36 -4.21
CA ILE A 43 0.94 -1.78 -4.57
C ILE A 43 1.59 -2.54 -3.41
N THR A 44 0.75 -3.16 -2.58
CA THR A 44 1.20 -3.81 -1.34
C THR A 44 1.99 -5.09 -1.60
N ASN A 45 1.48 -5.93 -2.50
CA ASN A 45 2.15 -7.16 -2.92
C ASN A 45 1.56 -7.70 -4.24
N ILE A 46 2.33 -8.57 -4.89
CA ILE A 46 1.87 -9.40 -5.98
C ILE A 46 1.78 -10.84 -5.47
N ALA A 47 0.56 -11.33 -5.30
CA ALA A 47 0.27 -12.69 -4.85
C ALA A 47 -0.72 -13.36 -5.79
N GLU A 48 -0.92 -14.67 -5.64
CA GLU A 48 -1.79 -15.50 -6.49
C GLU A 48 -3.29 -15.29 -6.21
N ALA A 49 -3.68 -14.09 -5.75
CA ALA A 49 -5.08 -13.74 -5.61
C ALA A 49 -5.76 -13.69 -7.00
N HIS A 50 -6.92 -14.34 -7.12
CA HIS A 50 -7.67 -14.44 -8.39
C HIS A 50 -6.90 -15.12 -9.53
N ILE A 51 -5.97 -16.05 -9.19
CA ILE A 51 -5.12 -16.74 -10.17
C ILE A 51 -5.94 -17.53 -11.20
N GLU A 52 -7.16 -17.94 -10.84
CA GLU A 52 -8.11 -18.62 -11.73
C GLU A 52 -8.48 -17.78 -12.96
N ASN A 53 -8.36 -16.47 -12.88
CA ASN A 53 -8.65 -15.53 -13.97
C ASN A 53 -7.40 -15.07 -14.74
N PHE A 54 -6.21 -15.58 -14.37
CA PHE A 54 -4.94 -15.19 -14.97
C PHE A 54 -4.12 -16.44 -15.33
N ARG A 55 -3.36 -16.39 -16.42
CA ARG A 55 -2.53 -17.52 -16.85
C ARG A 55 -1.39 -17.82 -15.86
N ASN A 56 -0.87 -16.78 -15.21
CA ASN A 56 0.24 -16.87 -14.28
C ASN A 56 0.36 -15.58 -13.44
N ILE A 57 1.18 -15.63 -12.41
CA ILE A 57 1.42 -14.49 -11.50
C ILE A 57 2.05 -13.26 -12.20
N LYS A 58 2.75 -13.42 -13.32
CA LYS A 58 3.30 -12.29 -14.08
C LYS A 58 2.16 -11.47 -14.71
N ASP A 59 1.07 -12.10 -15.12
CA ASP A 59 -0.09 -11.39 -15.66
C ASP A 59 -0.83 -10.63 -14.55
N ILE A 60 -0.88 -11.18 -13.33
CA ILE A 60 -1.34 -10.43 -12.14
C ILE A 60 -0.46 -9.21 -11.89
N ALA A 61 0.86 -9.35 -11.98
CA ALA A 61 1.79 -8.23 -11.81
C ALA A 61 1.57 -7.14 -12.88
N LYS A 62 1.36 -7.53 -14.14
CA LYS A 62 1.02 -6.61 -15.24
C LYS A 62 -0.29 -5.88 -14.96
N ALA A 63 -1.35 -6.60 -14.59
CA ALA A 63 -2.65 -6.01 -14.28
C ALA A 63 -2.57 -5.04 -13.11
N LYS A 64 -1.96 -5.43 -11.97
CA LYS A 64 -1.77 -4.50 -10.84
C LYS A 64 -0.92 -3.29 -11.20
N SER A 65 0.06 -3.44 -12.09
CA SER A 65 0.90 -2.33 -12.55
C SER A 65 0.16 -1.30 -13.42
N GLU A 66 -1.04 -1.60 -13.90
CA GLU A 66 -1.86 -0.67 -14.69
C GLU A 66 -2.15 0.64 -13.96
N ILE A 67 -2.26 0.59 -12.62
CA ILE A 67 -2.50 1.78 -11.81
C ILE A 67 -1.42 2.86 -12.02
N ILE A 68 -0.17 2.45 -12.29
CA ILE A 68 0.95 3.37 -12.52
C ILE A 68 0.72 4.26 -13.75
N ASN A 69 -0.04 3.76 -14.74
CA ASN A 69 -0.30 4.50 -15.97
C ASN A 69 -1.14 5.77 -15.75
N ASN A 70 -1.93 5.78 -14.69
CA ASN A 70 -2.93 6.81 -14.42
C ASN A 70 -2.62 7.67 -13.18
N ILE A 71 -1.45 7.47 -12.55
CA ILE A 71 -0.95 8.38 -11.52
C ILE A 71 -0.70 9.74 -12.18
N LYS A 72 -1.12 10.82 -11.53
CA LYS A 72 -0.89 12.19 -12.01
C LYS A 72 0.60 12.48 -12.21
N ASN A 73 0.90 13.45 -13.05
CA ASN A 73 2.27 13.95 -13.20
C ASN A 73 2.81 14.40 -11.85
N ASN A 74 4.07 14.06 -11.55
CA ASN A 74 4.72 14.29 -10.25
C ASN A 74 4.08 13.52 -9.08
N GLY A 75 3.18 12.58 -9.36
CA GLY A 75 2.60 11.72 -8.33
C GLY A 75 3.56 10.62 -7.88
N THR A 76 3.10 9.83 -6.93
CA THR A 76 3.94 8.86 -6.23
C THR A 76 3.36 7.45 -6.28
N VAL A 77 4.22 6.44 -6.39
CA VAL A 77 3.84 5.05 -6.13
C VAL A 77 4.61 4.49 -4.93
N VAL A 78 3.89 3.86 -4.03
CA VAL A 78 4.45 3.15 -2.86
C VAL A 78 4.55 1.68 -3.20
N LEU A 79 5.76 1.10 -3.14
CA LEU A 79 6.07 -0.26 -3.55
C LEU A 79 6.73 -1.07 -2.44
N ASN A 80 6.32 -2.35 -2.33
CA ASN A 80 6.99 -3.32 -1.48
C ASN A 80 8.32 -3.73 -2.12
N ARG A 81 9.44 -3.39 -1.47
CA ARG A 81 10.78 -3.69 -1.98
C ARG A 81 11.16 -5.16 -1.86
N ASP A 82 10.49 -5.90 -0.99
CA ASP A 82 10.72 -7.33 -0.80
C ASP A 82 9.90 -8.20 -1.77
N ASP A 83 9.02 -7.59 -2.57
CA ASP A 83 8.22 -8.30 -3.57
C ASP A 83 9.09 -8.72 -4.76
N LYS A 84 8.90 -9.94 -5.24
CA LYS A 84 9.64 -10.49 -6.39
C LYS A 84 9.47 -9.69 -7.68
N PHE A 85 8.37 -8.95 -7.82
CA PHE A 85 8.10 -8.07 -8.95
C PHE A 85 8.50 -6.62 -8.72
N PHE A 86 9.19 -6.32 -7.62
CA PHE A 86 9.62 -4.96 -7.32
C PHE A 86 10.34 -4.28 -8.49
N ASN A 87 11.35 -4.96 -9.06
CA ASN A 87 12.14 -4.38 -10.16
C ASN A 87 11.26 -4.05 -11.37
N PHE A 88 10.31 -4.91 -11.73
CA PHE A 88 9.36 -4.67 -12.82
C PHE A 88 8.50 -3.42 -12.55
N LEU A 89 7.91 -3.32 -11.36
CA LEU A 89 7.07 -2.19 -10.97
C LEU A 89 7.87 -0.88 -10.90
N ASN A 90 9.06 -0.94 -10.32
CA ASN A 90 9.96 0.21 -10.21
C ASN A 90 10.43 0.74 -11.56
N THR A 91 10.79 -0.17 -12.49
CA THR A 91 11.16 0.23 -13.86
C THR A 91 9.98 0.91 -14.56
N LYS A 92 8.76 0.35 -14.44
CA LYS A 92 7.57 0.93 -15.03
C LYS A 92 7.27 2.33 -14.48
N ALA A 93 7.42 2.53 -13.17
CA ALA A 93 7.23 3.84 -12.53
C ALA A 93 8.27 4.85 -13.03
N LYS A 94 9.54 4.46 -13.12
CA LYS A 94 10.63 5.33 -13.64
C LYS A 94 10.40 5.75 -15.09
N LEU A 95 9.96 4.84 -15.96
CA LEU A 95 9.64 5.16 -17.36
C LEU A 95 8.50 6.19 -17.50
N LYS A 96 7.68 6.32 -16.46
CA LYS A 96 6.59 7.30 -16.37
C LYS A 96 6.95 8.54 -15.56
N ASN A 97 8.21 8.69 -15.13
CA ASN A 97 8.67 9.76 -14.24
C ASN A 97 7.87 9.85 -12.93
N ILE A 98 7.35 8.71 -12.44
CA ILE A 98 6.62 8.63 -11.17
C ILE A 98 7.61 8.43 -10.04
N LYS A 99 7.48 9.22 -8.98
CA LYS A 99 8.26 9.07 -7.75
C LYS A 99 7.96 7.72 -7.10
N VAL A 100 9.01 7.04 -6.64
CA VAL A 100 8.87 5.73 -5.96
C VAL A 100 9.29 5.88 -4.51
N ILE A 101 8.41 5.47 -3.60
CA ILE A 101 8.70 5.27 -2.18
C ILE A 101 8.59 3.78 -1.88
N THR A 102 9.52 3.27 -1.10
CA THR A 102 9.64 1.84 -0.87
C THR A 102 9.47 1.48 0.59
N PHE A 103 8.89 0.32 0.85
CA PHE A 103 8.81 -0.26 2.19
C PHE A 103 9.19 -1.74 2.17
N GLY A 104 9.64 -2.27 3.31
CA GLY A 104 10.02 -3.68 3.45
C GLY A 104 11.15 -3.91 4.44
N LYS A 105 11.74 -5.10 4.41
CA LYS A 105 12.91 -5.51 5.23
C LYS A 105 14.24 -5.13 4.57
N SER A 106 14.24 -4.96 3.25
CA SER A 106 15.45 -4.59 2.50
C SER A 106 16.13 -3.36 3.10
N LYS A 107 17.47 -3.40 3.22
CA LYS A 107 18.27 -2.26 3.69
C LYS A 107 18.09 -0.98 2.85
N LYS A 108 17.63 -1.15 1.61
CA LYS A 108 17.40 -0.05 0.66
C LYS A 108 15.96 0.47 0.68
N SER A 109 15.09 0.00 1.61
CA SER A 109 13.72 0.50 1.75
C SER A 109 13.69 1.85 2.47
N ASP A 110 12.82 2.76 2.02
CA ASP A 110 12.60 4.07 2.66
C ASP A 110 11.93 3.93 4.02
N ILE A 111 11.00 2.98 4.14
CA ILE A 111 10.39 2.55 5.40
C ILE A 111 10.86 1.12 5.64
N ARG A 112 11.89 0.97 6.46
CA ARG A 112 12.54 -0.33 6.65
C ARG A 112 12.10 -0.98 7.96
N LEU A 113 11.62 -2.22 7.88
CA LEU A 113 11.42 -3.06 9.05
C LEU A 113 12.76 -3.64 9.51
N ILE A 114 13.18 -3.32 10.75
CA ILE A 114 14.39 -3.84 11.35
C ILE A 114 14.10 -5.11 12.14
N LYS A 115 13.12 -5.06 13.06
CA LYS A 115 12.85 -6.15 14.00
C LYS A 115 11.38 -6.23 14.38
N ILE A 116 10.92 -7.43 14.67
CA ILE A 116 9.61 -7.72 15.23
C ILE A 116 9.84 -8.46 16.55
N LYS A 117 9.24 -7.95 17.62
CA LYS A 117 9.14 -8.63 18.92
C LYS A 117 7.67 -8.95 19.17
N LYS A 118 7.34 -10.20 19.45
CA LYS A 118 5.97 -10.63 19.77
C LYS A 118 5.79 -10.68 21.29
N HIS A 119 4.70 -10.11 21.79
CA HIS A 119 4.26 -10.17 23.17
C HIS A 119 2.77 -10.49 23.20
N GLY A 120 2.41 -11.77 23.16
CA GLY A 120 1.02 -12.21 23.02
C GLY A 120 0.40 -11.71 21.70
N ALA A 121 -0.76 -11.06 21.79
CA ALA A 121 -1.46 -10.48 20.62
C ALA A 121 -0.79 -9.19 20.08
N ILE A 122 0.06 -8.54 20.89
CA ILE A 122 0.72 -7.30 20.50
C ILE A 122 2.08 -7.62 19.88
N LYS A 123 2.35 -7.01 18.74
CA LYS A 123 3.67 -7.04 18.09
C LYS A 123 4.31 -5.66 18.27
N LYS A 124 5.53 -5.63 18.77
CA LYS A 124 6.38 -4.46 18.84
C LYS A 124 7.29 -4.50 17.64
N ILE A 125 7.20 -3.50 16.77
CA ILE A 125 8.03 -3.42 15.56
C ILE A 125 9.01 -2.27 15.68
N ILE A 126 10.24 -2.51 15.23
CA ILE A 126 11.29 -1.51 15.13
C ILE A 126 11.50 -1.23 13.65
N ILE A 127 11.39 0.02 13.28
CA ILE A 127 11.50 0.49 11.89
C ILE A 127 12.56 1.59 11.78
N HIS A 128 13.15 1.69 10.62
CA HIS A 128 14.02 2.81 10.24
C HIS A 128 13.30 3.65 9.17
N VAL A 129 13.18 4.95 9.42
CA VAL A 129 12.56 5.93 8.52
C VAL A 129 13.43 7.17 8.46
N LYS A 130 13.89 7.57 7.28
CA LYS A 130 14.90 8.63 7.11
C LYS A 130 16.14 8.30 7.96
N ASN A 131 16.43 9.11 8.95
CA ASN A 131 17.57 8.97 9.86
C ASN A 131 17.14 8.55 11.28
N GLU A 132 15.87 8.17 11.47
CA GLU A 132 15.33 7.82 12.77
C GLU A 132 15.02 6.33 12.86
N ILE A 133 15.28 5.75 14.04
CA ILE A 133 14.79 4.44 14.43
C ILE A 133 13.58 4.65 15.34
N LEU A 134 12.46 4.09 14.96
CA LEU A 134 11.19 4.25 15.65
C LEU A 134 10.69 2.90 16.10
N GLU A 135 9.99 2.90 17.23
CA GLU A 135 9.35 1.73 17.79
C GLU A 135 7.85 1.99 17.93
N LEU A 136 7.04 1.07 17.44
CA LEU A 136 5.59 1.15 17.59
C LEU A 136 4.99 -0.21 17.89
N GLN A 137 3.84 -0.19 18.54
CA GLN A 137 3.05 -1.36 18.84
C GLN A 137 1.93 -1.51 17.82
N VAL A 138 1.71 -2.74 17.34
CA VAL A 138 0.65 -3.08 16.40
C VAL A 138 -0.10 -4.31 16.89
N LYS A 139 -1.41 -4.31 16.73
CA LYS A 139 -2.29 -5.42 17.08
C LYS A 139 -3.16 -5.77 15.88
N ASP A 140 -3.30 -7.07 15.62
CA ASP A 140 -4.22 -7.62 14.60
C ASP A 140 -4.12 -7.00 13.18
N ILE A 141 -2.96 -6.38 12.86
CA ILE A 141 -2.71 -5.79 11.57
C ILE A 141 -1.51 -6.45 10.89
N HIS A 142 -1.57 -6.57 9.57
CA HIS A 142 -0.45 -7.06 8.79
C HIS A 142 0.67 -6.01 8.74
N ILE A 143 1.88 -6.38 9.15
CA ILE A 143 2.99 -5.43 9.36
C ILE A 143 3.33 -4.67 8.07
N TYR A 144 3.29 -5.32 6.91
CA TYR A 144 3.56 -4.67 5.63
C TYR A 144 2.52 -3.59 5.28
N ASN A 145 1.26 -3.76 5.73
CA ASN A 145 0.25 -2.70 5.59
C ASN A 145 0.58 -1.49 6.47
N VAL A 146 1.11 -1.72 7.68
CA VAL A 146 1.61 -0.62 8.54
C VAL A 146 2.75 0.12 7.85
N LEU A 147 3.74 -0.61 7.30
CA LEU A 147 4.86 0.01 6.60
C LEU A 147 4.40 0.82 5.37
N ALA A 148 3.44 0.29 4.61
CA ALA A 148 2.86 0.99 3.46
C ALA A 148 2.13 2.27 3.91
N SER A 149 1.34 2.21 4.99
CA SER A 149 0.66 3.39 5.56
C SER A 149 1.66 4.45 6.02
N LEU A 150 2.75 4.05 6.69
CA LEU A 150 3.80 4.98 7.09
C LEU A 150 4.51 5.62 5.90
N ALA A 151 4.66 4.90 4.78
CA ALA A 151 5.19 5.46 3.55
C ALA A 151 4.29 6.56 2.98
N VAL A 152 2.97 6.37 3.04
CA VAL A 152 1.99 7.39 2.62
C VAL A 152 2.05 8.61 3.54
N LEU A 153 2.03 8.40 4.85
CA LEU A 153 2.11 9.51 5.82
C LEU A 153 3.39 10.33 5.65
N LYS A 154 4.52 9.64 5.39
CA LYS A 154 5.81 10.29 5.09
C LYS A 154 5.72 11.16 3.83
N GLU A 155 5.08 10.66 2.78
CA GLU A 155 4.94 11.39 1.51
C GLU A 155 4.14 12.68 1.67
N PHE A 156 3.06 12.63 2.42
CA PHE A 156 2.24 13.81 2.71
C PHE A 156 2.81 14.71 3.81
N GLY A 157 4.00 14.42 4.33
CA GLY A 157 4.64 15.21 5.40
C GLY A 157 3.90 15.16 6.73
N LEU A 158 3.04 14.18 6.94
CA LEU A 158 2.26 14.02 8.15
C LEU A 158 3.12 13.44 9.29
N ASP A 159 2.86 13.91 10.52
CA ASP A 159 3.51 13.38 11.71
C ASP A 159 2.97 11.99 12.05
N PHE A 160 3.69 10.98 11.58
CA PHE A 160 3.28 9.60 11.80
C PHE A 160 3.45 9.13 13.26
N LYS A 161 4.23 9.82 14.11
CA LYS A 161 4.30 9.49 15.55
C LYS A 161 2.93 9.67 16.22
N LYS A 162 2.15 10.67 15.78
CA LYS A 162 0.76 10.86 16.24
C LYS A 162 -0.17 9.71 15.84
N THR A 163 0.15 8.97 14.80
CA THR A 163 -0.68 7.85 14.32
C THR A 163 -0.36 6.52 14.99
N PHE A 164 0.69 6.42 15.81
CA PHE A 164 1.10 5.15 16.43
C PHE A 164 0.02 4.55 17.34
N GLN A 165 -0.77 5.38 18.00
CA GLN A 165 -1.90 4.92 18.80
C GLN A 165 -3.00 4.25 17.96
N VAL A 166 -3.19 4.73 16.73
CA VAL A 166 -4.14 4.14 15.78
C VAL A 166 -3.74 2.70 15.46
N PHE A 167 -2.46 2.45 15.19
CA PHE A 167 -1.98 1.08 14.90
C PHE A 167 -2.08 0.14 16.09
N LYS A 168 -1.90 0.65 17.31
CA LYS A 168 -2.06 -0.12 18.56
C LYS A 168 -3.52 -0.52 18.79
N ASN A 169 -4.44 0.38 18.51
CA ASN A 169 -5.87 0.23 18.79
C ASN A 169 -6.67 -0.24 17.57
N PHE A 170 -5.99 -0.51 16.45
CA PHE A 170 -6.63 -0.93 15.21
C PHE A 170 -7.42 -2.23 15.40
N GLN A 171 -8.67 -2.21 14.93
CA GLN A 171 -9.51 -3.39 14.82
C GLN A 171 -9.85 -3.61 13.36
N PRO A 172 -9.55 -4.80 12.80
CA PRO A 172 -9.97 -5.13 11.45
C PRO A 172 -11.49 -5.07 11.33
N SER A 173 -11.99 -4.60 10.19
CA SER A 173 -13.41 -4.70 9.87
C SER A 173 -13.86 -6.16 9.83
N GLU A 174 -15.15 -6.40 10.08
CA GLU A 174 -15.73 -7.75 9.96
C GLU A 174 -15.44 -8.35 8.58
N GLY A 175 -15.11 -9.65 8.55
CA GLY A 175 -14.71 -10.34 7.31
C GLY A 175 -13.25 -10.17 6.88
N ARG A 176 -12.45 -9.30 7.55
CA ARG A 176 -11.02 -9.13 7.26
C ARG A 176 -10.16 -9.53 8.48
N GLY A 177 -9.83 -10.83 8.58
CA GLY A 177 -8.82 -11.32 9.52
C GLY A 177 -9.28 -11.46 10.99
N LYS A 178 -10.56 -11.34 11.29
CA LYS A 178 -11.10 -11.72 12.61
C LYS A 178 -11.14 -13.26 12.68
N ILE A 179 -10.20 -13.85 13.43
CA ILE A 179 -10.27 -15.28 13.75
C ILE A 179 -11.38 -15.42 14.80
N HIS A 180 -12.54 -15.94 14.40
CA HIS A 180 -13.54 -16.42 15.34
C HIS A 180 -12.98 -17.71 15.96
N ARG A 181 -12.63 -17.69 17.26
CA ARG A 181 -12.32 -18.87 18.05
C ARG A 181 -13.61 -19.45 18.60
#